data_93c7d7341bf3f6abedc80e601ad48679
#
_entry.id   93c7d7341bf3f6abedc80e601ad48679
#
_cell.length_a   1.000
_cell.length_b   1.000
_cell.length_c   1.000
_cell.angle_alpha   90.00
_cell.angle_beta   90.00
_cell.angle_gamma   90.00
#
_symmetry.space_group_name_H-M   'P 1'
#
loop_
_entity.id
_entity.type
_entity.pdbx_description
1 polymer ?
#
loop_
_entity_poly.entity_id
_entity_poly.type
_entity_poly.pdbx_seq_one_letter_code
_entity_poly.pdbx_strand_id
1 'polypeptide(L)'
;MELDEISNLPGHVVDQILSQLSIREAVRTSVLSSKWRYKWATLPNLVFDNECYSFSSLDQTAVKSKLVNIVDHVLLLHNGPIYKFKLSHRDLQGISDIDRWILHLSRHSIQEFILEIWKGQRYKMPSCLFSCQHLIHLELFNCLLKPPSTFKGFKSLKSLDLQHVTLAQHVFENLISSCPLLERLTLMNFDGFTYLNIEAPNLQFFDIGGVFNDISFENAFQLAVVSIGLYDKRQSHANSSNLLKFFVHLPHIRRLEIQSYFLKARPEEQAAVGTVTNIKEDNNWSCHQLRLVKILGISGIKPELNFINLLLSTSPALEKMTVKPASNNGGWELLKDLLRFRRASVQAEIIYMDP
;
A
#
# COMPACT_ATOMS: atom_id res chain seq x y z
N MET A 1 4.37 49.51 -24.10
CA MET A 1 5.21 48.39 -23.63
C MET A 1 4.47 47.81 -22.43
N GLU A 2 3.72 46.75 -22.60
CA GLU A 2 3.17 46.02 -21.47
C GLU A 2 4.34 45.45 -20.66
N LEU A 3 4.37 45.76 -19.39
CA LEU A 3 5.33 45.22 -18.46
C LEU A 3 5.10 43.70 -18.40
N ASP A 4 6.06 42.91 -18.83
CA ASP A 4 6.03 41.43 -18.68
C ASP A 4 6.23 41.12 -17.19
N GLU A 5 5.13 41.19 -16.42
CA GLU A 5 5.10 40.99 -14.98
C GLU A 5 5.57 39.57 -14.60
N ILE A 6 5.30 38.58 -15.44
CA ILE A 6 5.68 37.18 -15.24
C ILE A 6 7.21 37.00 -15.29
N SER A 7 7.88 37.68 -16.19
CA SER A 7 9.35 37.63 -16.28
C SER A 7 10.05 38.33 -15.11
N ASN A 8 9.34 39.20 -14.38
CA ASN A 8 9.91 39.94 -13.23
C ASN A 8 9.71 39.24 -11.89
N LEU A 9 9.03 38.10 -11.84
CA LEU A 9 8.82 37.34 -10.59
C LEU A 9 10.15 36.93 -9.96
N PRO A 10 10.26 37.00 -8.61
CA PRO A 10 11.40 36.45 -7.88
C PRO A 10 11.58 34.96 -8.14
N GLY A 11 12.84 34.45 -8.15
CA GLY A 11 13.13 33.05 -8.47
C GLY A 11 12.36 32.03 -7.61
N HIS A 12 12.28 32.28 -6.29
CA HIS A 12 11.54 31.40 -5.37
C HIS A 12 10.04 31.34 -5.65
N VAL A 13 9.43 32.42 -6.15
CA VAL A 13 8.01 32.43 -6.57
C VAL A 13 7.82 31.60 -7.83
N VAL A 14 8.75 31.72 -8.80
CA VAL A 14 8.76 30.88 -10.01
C VAL A 14 8.88 29.40 -9.63
N ASP A 15 9.81 29.06 -8.74
CA ASP A 15 10.01 27.68 -8.27
C ASP A 15 8.77 27.14 -7.55
N GLN A 16 8.10 27.96 -6.76
CA GLN A 16 6.84 27.62 -6.09
C GLN A 16 5.69 27.39 -7.09
N ILE A 17 5.57 28.24 -8.11
CA ILE A 17 4.58 28.05 -9.19
C ILE A 17 4.85 26.73 -9.92
N LEU A 18 6.09 26.51 -10.35
CA LEU A 18 6.47 25.32 -11.09
C LEU A 18 6.28 24.03 -10.28
N SER A 19 6.46 24.08 -8.96
CA SER A 19 6.25 22.91 -8.09
C SER A 19 4.79 22.44 -8.02
N GLN A 20 3.84 23.29 -8.40
CA GLN A 20 2.41 22.95 -8.47
C GLN A 20 1.99 22.42 -9.86
N LEU A 21 2.85 22.50 -10.84
CA LEU A 21 2.58 22.06 -12.21
C LEU A 21 3.06 20.64 -12.45
N SER A 22 2.40 19.94 -13.36
CA SER A 22 2.94 18.70 -13.91
C SER A 22 4.24 19.00 -14.66
N ILE A 23 5.13 18.01 -14.77
CA ILE A 23 6.41 18.20 -15.48
C ILE A 23 6.18 18.69 -16.94
N ARG A 24 5.13 18.21 -17.60
CA ARG A 24 4.74 18.65 -18.94
C ARG A 24 4.41 20.15 -18.97
N GLU A 25 3.61 20.61 -18.04
CA GLU A 25 3.21 22.03 -17.96
C GLU A 25 4.41 22.89 -17.59
N ALA A 26 5.22 22.43 -16.64
CA ALA A 26 6.44 23.12 -16.24
C ALA A 26 7.42 23.28 -17.43
N VAL A 27 7.60 22.23 -18.26
CA VAL A 27 8.40 22.33 -19.50
C VAL A 27 7.80 23.34 -20.47
N ARG A 28 6.46 23.36 -20.62
CA ARG A 28 5.78 24.32 -21.51
C ARG A 28 5.96 25.77 -21.08
N THR A 29 6.17 26.06 -19.80
CA THR A 29 6.45 27.44 -19.35
C THR A 29 7.75 28.01 -19.93
N SER A 30 8.63 27.14 -20.48
CA SER A 30 9.90 27.56 -21.13
C SER A 30 9.71 28.55 -22.28
N VAL A 31 8.49 28.63 -22.87
CA VAL A 31 8.17 29.57 -23.95
C VAL A 31 7.85 30.97 -23.44
N LEU A 32 7.54 31.13 -22.15
CA LEU A 32 7.10 32.40 -21.58
C LEU A 32 8.22 33.46 -21.59
N SER A 33 9.44 33.07 -21.23
CA SER A 33 10.58 33.95 -21.33
C SER A 33 11.90 33.19 -21.19
N SER A 34 13.05 33.86 -21.47
CA SER A 34 14.38 33.28 -21.27
C SER A 34 14.65 32.90 -19.81
N LYS A 35 14.05 33.60 -18.84
CA LYS A 35 14.17 33.32 -17.39
C LYS A 35 13.44 32.02 -17.00
N TRP A 36 12.38 31.65 -17.70
CA TRP A 36 11.60 30.45 -17.44
C TRP A 36 12.13 29.22 -18.19
N ARG A 37 12.95 29.43 -19.23
CA ARG A 37 13.32 28.39 -20.24
C ARG A 37 13.79 27.07 -19.67
N TYR A 38 14.57 27.06 -18.60
CA TYR A 38 15.14 25.85 -18.01
C TYR A 38 14.85 25.71 -16.50
N LYS A 39 13.92 26.49 -15.98
CA LYS A 39 13.59 26.44 -14.56
C LYS A 39 13.02 25.09 -14.12
N TRP A 40 12.25 24.43 -14.99
CA TRP A 40 11.76 23.07 -14.75
C TRP A 40 12.89 22.05 -14.55
N ALA A 41 14.07 22.27 -15.10
CA ALA A 41 15.19 21.35 -15.00
C ALA A 41 15.81 21.25 -13.59
N THR A 42 15.34 22.06 -12.65
CA THR A 42 15.75 22.02 -11.23
C THR A 42 14.64 21.48 -10.33
N LEU A 43 13.47 21.10 -10.88
CA LEU A 43 12.35 20.59 -10.08
C LEU A 43 12.70 19.26 -9.41
N PRO A 44 12.57 19.15 -8.08
CA PRO A 44 12.98 17.95 -7.35
C PRO A 44 12.02 16.77 -7.52
N ASN A 45 10.80 17.02 -8.01
CA ASN A 45 9.75 16.03 -8.15
C ASN A 45 9.44 15.79 -9.63
N LEU A 46 9.84 14.63 -10.14
CA LEU A 46 9.60 14.21 -11.51
C LEU A 46 8.47 13.20 -11.56
N VAL A 47 7.30 13.61 -12.03
CA VAL A 47 6.09 12.78 -12.10
C VAL A 47 5.68 12.60 -13.55
N PHE A 48 5.64 11.34 -13.99
CA PHE A 48 5.26 10.92 -15.33
C PHE A 48 4.06 9.97 -15.23
N ASP A 49 2.85 10.50 -15.33
CA ASP A 49 1.60 9.77 -15.23
C ASP A 49 0.64 10.03 -16.41
N ASN A 50 -0.55 9.46 -16.34
CA ASN A 50 -1.54 9.60 -17.40
C ASN A 50 -2.03 11.06 -17.60
N GLU A 51 -1.94 11.90 -16.59
CA GLU A 51 -2.34 13.32 -16.70
C GLU A 51 -1.29 14.11 -17.48
N CYS A 52 -0.01 13.74 -17.28
CA CYS A 52 1.08 14.34 -18.05
C CYS A 52 1.00 14.02 -19.54
N TYR A 53 0.47 12.85 -19.92
CA TYR A 53 0.52 12.34 -21.30
C TYR A 53 -0.75 11.63 -21.74
N SER A 54 -1.79 12.34 -22.08
CA SER A 54 -2.96 11.75 -22.75
C SER A 54 -2.69 11.57 -24.26
N PHE A 55 -2.46 10.34 -24.67
CA PHE A 55 -2.31 9.96 -26.08
C PHE A 55 -3.62 9.37 -26.61
N SER A 56 -4.61 10.18 -26.87
CA SER A 56 -5.97 9.75 -27.18
C SER A 56 -6.18 9.05 -28.55
N SER A 57 -5.14 8.82 -29.35
CA SER A 57 -5.32 8.24 -30.70
C SER A 57 -4.08 7.60 -31.33
N LEU A 58 -3.07 7.22 -30.54
CA LEU A 58 -1.83 6.67 -31.11
C LEU A 58 -1.74 5.15 -30.90
N ASP A 59 -1.12 4.46 -31.84
CA ASP A 59 -0.69 3.10 -31.69
C ASP A 59 0.19 2.94 -30.42
N GLN A 60 0.08 1.79 -29.77
CA GLN A 60 0.73 1.49 -28.51
C GLN A 60 2.27 1.61 -28.57
N THR A 61 2.84 1.31 -29.75
CA THR A 61 4.29 1.47 -30.01
C THR A 61 4.69 2.93 -30.04
N ALA A 62 3.87 3.79 -30.62
CA ALA A 62 4.11 5.23 -30.67
C ALA A 62 3.97 5.90 -29.29
N VAL A 63 3.05 5.42 -28.46
CA VAL A 63 2.90 5.86 -27.05
C VAL A 63 4.16 5.55 -26.25
N LYS A 64 4.64 4.31 -26.34
CA LYS A 64 5.86 3.85 -25.68
C LYS A 64 7.08 4.70 -26.08
N SER A 65 7.31 4.87 -27.39
CA SER A 65 8.45 5.62 -27.88
C SER A 65 8.42 7.10 -27.44
N LYS A 66 7.23 7.70 -27.42
CA LYS A 66 7.07 9.08 -26.95
C LYS A 66 7.35 9.20 -25.44
N LEU A 67 6.82 8.26 -24.64
CA LEU A 67 7.08 8.27 -23.19
C LEU A 67 8.57 8.13 -22.89
N VAL A 68 9.25 7.18 -23.56
CA VAL A 68 10.70 7.00 -23.42
C VAL A 68 11.44 8.29 -23.77
N ASN A 69 11.16 8.88 -24.92
CA ASN A 69 11.80 10.11 -25.35
C ASN A 69 11.59 11.27 -24.35
N ILE A 70 10.42 11.37 -23.75
CA ILE A 70 10.12 12.42 -22.79
C ILE A 70 10.90 12.21 -21.49
N VAL A 71 10.86 10.99 -20.93
CA VAL A 71 11.60 10.69 -19.69
C VAL A 71 13.10 10.87 -19.91
N ASP A 72 13.64 10.37 -21.03
CA ASP A 72 15.05 10.55 -21.40
C ASP A 72 15.41 12.02 -21.49
N HIS A 73 14.61 12.80 -22.18
CA HIS A 73 14.89 14.23 -22.38
C HIS A 73 14.87 14.99 -21.05
N VAL A 74 13.89 14.70 -20.19
CA VAL A 74 13.81 15.31 -18.88
C VAL A 74 14.99 14.93 -18.01
N LEU A 75 15.32 13.63 -17.90
CA LEU A 75 16.44 13.18 -17.08
C LEU A 75 17.81 13.67 -17.60
N LEU A 76 17.98 13.79 -18.93
CA LEU A 76 19.22 14.28 -19.55
C LEU A 76 19.45 15.77 -19.27
N LEU A 77 18.39 16.57 -19.28
CA LEU A 77 18.48 18.02 -19.08
C LEU A 77 18.34 18.45 -17.62
N HIS A 78 17.96 17.52 -16.76
CA HIS A 78 17.81 17.81 -15.34
C HIS A 78 19.16 18.07 -14.68
N ASN A 79 19.27 19.16 -13.92
CA ASN A 79 20.52 19.60 -13.29
C ASN A 79 20.38 19.91 -11.79
N GLY A 80 19.20 19.63 -11.20
CA GLY A 80 18.90 19.78 -9.77
C GLY A 80 18.90 18.45 -9.01
N PRO A 81 18.59 18.48 -7.71
CA PRO A 81 18.35 17.26 -6.94
C PRO A 81 17.05 16.60 -7.39
N ILE A 82 17.03 15.27 -7.45
CA ILE A 82 15.81 14.49 -7.71
C ILE A 82 15.43 13.78 -6.41
N TYR A 83 14.37 14.27 -5.74
CA TYR A 83 13.88 13.66 -4.50
C TYR A 83 12.75 12.68 -4.77
N LYS A 84 11.91 12.96 -5.77
CA LYS A 84 10.79 12.10 -6.16
C LYS A 84 10.84 11.75 -7.63
N PHE A 85 10.69 10.46 -7.93
CA PHE A 85 10.46 9.96 -9.27
C PHE A 85 9.24 9.05 -9.28
N LYS A 86 8.23 9.42 -10.06
CA LYS A 86 7.05 8.59 -10.31
C LYS A 86 6.91 8.33 -11.79
N LEU A 87 6.79 7.05 -12.14
CA LEU A 87 6.46 6.59 -13.49
C LEU A 87 5.25 5.66 -13.42
N SER A 88 4.12 6.18 -13.89
CA SER A 88 2.83 5.48 -13.86
C SER A 88 2.06 5.80 -15.12
N HIS A 89 1.92 4.84 -16.02
CA HIS A 89 1.09 5.02 -17.20
C HIS A 89 0.37 3.70 -17.53
N ARG A 90 -0.95 3.78 -17.80
CA ARG A 90 -1.80 2.60 -18.09
C ARG A 90 -1.30 1.70 -19.21
N ASP A 91 -0.52 2.25 -20.15
CA ASP A 91 0.07 1.53 -21.27
C ASP A 91 1.54 1.18 -21.05
N LEU A 92 2.09 1.46 -19.87
CA LEU A 92 3.47 1.14 -19.55
C LEU A 92 3.66 -0.37 -19.46
N GLN A 93 4.61 -0.86 -20.22
CA GLN A 93 5.15 -2.22 -20.15
C GLN A 93 6.59 -2.17 -19.63
N GLY A 94 7.09 -3.29 -19.13
CA GLY A 94 8.49 -3.41 -18.76
C GLY A 94 9.39 -3.20 -19.98
N ILE A 95 10.21 -2.16 -19.94
CA ILE A 95 11.15 -1.77 -21.00
C ILE A 95 12.56 -1.62 -20.42
N SER A 96 13.58 -1.92 -21.23
CA SER A 96 14.99 -1.82 -20.84
C SER A 96 15.43 -0.40 -20.46
N ASP A 97 14.73 0.61 -20.97
CA ASP A 97 15.00 2.01 -20.66
C ASP A 97 14.81 2.34 -19.17
N ILE A 98 13.87 1.65 -18.50
CA ILE A 98 13.65 1.81 -17.05
C ILE A 98 14.91 1.47 -16.25
N ASP A 99 15.69 0.44 -16.65
CA ASP A 99 16.94 0.07 -15.98
C ASP A 99 17.93 1.24 -15.99
N ARG A 100 18.03 1.94 -17.12
CA ARG A 100 18.91 3.10 -17.30
C ARG A 100 18.46 4.27 -16.43
N TRP A 101 17.15 4.52 -16.33
CA TRP A 101 16.60 5.58 -15.49
C TRP A 101 16.84 5.28 -14.00
N ILE A 102 16.58 4.04 -13.56
CA ILE A 102 16.86 3.64 -12.18
C ILE A 102 18.35 3.75 -11.86
N LEU A 103 19.23 3.38 -12.80
CA LEU A 103 20.68 3.55 -12.63
C LEU A 103 21.06 5.03 -12.50
N HIS A 104 20.45 5.91 -13.28
CA HIS A 104 20.65 7.36 -13.15
C HIS A 104 20.17 7.84 -11.77
N LEU A 105 18.94 7.49 -11.37
CA LEU A 105 18.35 7.89 -10.11
C LEU A 105 19.11 7.34 -8.88
N SER A 106 19.71 6.16 -8.99
CA SER A 106 20.48 5.55 -7.89
C SER A 106 21.76 6.32 -7.53
N ARG A 107 22.21 7.21 -8.40
CA ARG A 107 23.35 8.12 -8.18
C ARG A 107 22.93 9.44 -7.53
N HIS A 108 21.62 9.66 -7.40
CA HIS A 108 21.03 10.83 -6.74
C HIS A 108 20.45 10.42 -5.36
N SER A 109 20.21 11.37 -4.50
CA SER A 109 19.64 11.13 -3.17
C SER A 109 18.12 10.99 -3.24
N ILE A 110 17.63 10.06 -4.10
CA ILE A 110 16.20 9.85 -4.28
C ILE A 110 15.54 9.36 -2.98
N GLN A 111 14.41 10.00 -2.62
CA GLN A 111 13.66 9.72 -1.41
C GLN A 111 12.34 9.01 -1.69
N GLU A 112 11.69 9.31 -2.81
CA GLU A 112 10.43 8.68 -3.20
C GLU A 112 10.57 8.08 -4.60
N PHE A 113 10.40 6.77 -4.70
CA PHE A 113 10.43 6.05 -5.96
C PHE A 113 9.13 5.27 -6.15
N ILE A 114 8.38 5.60 -7.22
CA ILE A 114 7.10 4.99 -7.56
C ILE A 114 7.16 4.49 -9.00
N LEU A 115 6.98 3.19 -9.19
CA LEU A 115 6.98 2.55 -10.50
C LEU A 115 5.77 1.64 -10.66
N GLU A 116 4.85 2.02 -11.54
CA GLU A 116 3.65 1.25 -11.84
C GLU A 116 3.66 0.75 -13.29
N ILE A 117 3.86 -0.54 -13.48
CA ILE A 117 3.89 -1.20 -14.79
C ILE A 117 2.59 -1.95 -15.02
N TRP A 118 1.65 -1.31 -15.69
CA TRP A 118 0.26 -1.81 -15.81
C TRP A 118 0.09 -2.97 -16.80
N LYS A 119 1.01 -3.17 -17.74
CA LYS A 119 0.91 -4.19 -18.78
C LYS A 119 2.15 -5.07 -18.89
N GLY A 120 1.97 -6.26 -19.43
CA GLY A 120 3.03 -7.21 -19.69
C GLY A 120 3.39 -8.08 -18.50
N GLN A 121 4.53 -8.77 -18.60
CA GLN A 121 5.07 -9.60 -17.53
C GLN A 121 5.66 -8.74 -16.42
N ARG A 122 5.83 -9.32 -15.22
CA ARG A 122 6.48 -8.65 -14.10
C ARG A 122 7.87 -8.16 -14.48
N TYR A 123 8.07 -6.87 -14.28
CA TYR A 123 9.34 -6.22 -14.58
C TYR A 123 10.38 -6.59 -13.52
N LYS A 124 11.50 -7.15 -13.97
CA LYS A 124 12.59 -7.51 -13.07
C LYS A 124 13.34 -6.25 -12.63
N MET A 125 13.23 -5.92 -11.34
CA MET A 125 13.91 -4.76 -10.77
C MET A 125 15.44 -4.89 -10.87
N PRO A 126 16.14 -3.86 -11.39
CA PRO A 126 17.59 -3.86 -11.46
C PRO A 126 18.24 -3.73 -10.09
N SER A 127 19.44 -4.29 -9.93
CA SER A 127 20.17 -4.31 -8.65
C SER A 127 20.52 -2.91 -8.12
N CYS A 128 20.66 -1.93 -9.00
CA CYS A 128 20.96 -0.55 -8.60
C CYS A 128 19.85 0.13 -7.78
N LEU A 129 18.59 -0.32 -7.87
CA LEU A 129 17.54 0.16 -6.97
C LEU A 129 17.91 -0.08 -5.49
N PHE A 130 18.45 -1.26 -5.20
CA PHE A 130 18.79 -1.67 -3.84
C PHE A 130 20.00 -0.92 -3.24
N SER A 131 20.64 -0.05 -4.01
CA SER A 131 21.68 0.87 -3.51
C SER A 131 21.15 2.26 -3.13
N CYS A 132 19.86 2.55 -3.37
CA CYS A 132 19.22 3.82 -3.04
C CYS A 132 18.95 3.94 -1.53
N GLN A 133 19.95 4.27 -0.72
CA GLN A 133 19.88 4.26 0.76
C GLN A 133 19.05 5.43 1.35
N HIS A 134 18.76 6.45 0.55
CA HIS A 134 17.96 7.62 0.97
C HIS A 134 16.45 7.44 0.76
N LEU A 135 16.02 6.28 0.25
CA LEU A 135 14.60 6.01 0.04
C LEU A 135 13.83 6.06 1.36
N ILE A 136 12.79 6.87 1.36
CA ILE A 136 11.80 7.04 2.42
C ILE A 136 10.49 6.35 2.02
N HIS A 137 10.12 6.44 0.74
CA HIS A 137 8.94 5.82 0.16
C HIS A 137 9.29 5.02 -1.09
N LEU A 138 8.88 3.75 -1.12
CA LEU A 138 9.05 2.86 -2.26
C LEU A 138 7.69 2.22 -2.61
N GLU A 139 7.21 2.48 -3.84
CA GLU A 139 5.99 1.88 -4.37
C GLU A 139 6.29 1.17 -5.68
N LEU A 140 5.94 -0.12 -5.74
CA LEU A 140 6.19 -0.97 -6.90
C LEU A 140 4.93 -1.74 -7.29
N PHE A 141 4.50 -1.59 -8.53
CA PHE A 141 3.40 -2.35 -9.10
C PHE A 141 3.87 -3.23 -10.27
N ASN A 142 3.52 -4.53 -10.22
CA ASN A 142 3.84 -5.54 -11.24
C ASN A 142 5.34 -5.75 -11.45
N CYS A 143 6.07 -5.98 -10.35
CA CYS A 143 7.52 -6.12 -10.34
C CYS A 143 7.98 -7.46 -9.77
N LEU A 144 9.14 -7.93 -10.23
CA LEU A 144 9.88 -9.06 -9.68
C LEU A 144 11.12 -8.53 -8.93
N LEU A 145 11.17 -8.77 -7.62
CA LEU A 145 12.27 -8.32 -6.77
C LEU A 145 13.28 -9.43 -6.53
N LYS A 146 14.53 -9.17 -6.89
CA LYS A 146 15.68 -10.05 -6.61
C LYS A 146 16.84 -9.20 -6.09
N PRO A 147 16.83 -8.80 -4.80
CA PRO A 147 17.94 -8.06 -4.22
C PRO A 147 19.25 -8.82 -4.37
N PRO A 148 20.39 -8.13 -4.57
CA PRO A 148 21.68 -8.78 -4.53
C PRO A 148 22.01 -9.25 -3.11
N SER A 149 22.89 -10.25 -2.96
CA SER A 149 23.30 -10.80 -1.66
C SER A 149 23.98 -9.75 -0.74
N THR A 150 24.47 -8.68 -1.32
CA THR A 150 25.08 -7.55 -0.60
C THR A 150 24.07 -6.56 -0.05
N PHE A 151 22.78 -6.71 -0.36
CA PHE A 151 21.73 -5.81 0.10
C PHE A 151 21.52 -5.93 1.61
N LYS A 152 21.59 -4.81 2.33
CA LYS A 152 21.48 -4.73 3.80
C LYS A 152 20.21 -3.98 4.25
N GLY A 153 19.22 -3.86 3.37
CA GLY A 153 17.97 -3.13 3.61
C GLY A 153 18.03 -1.65 3.25
N PHE A 154 16.85 -1.03 3.29
CA PHE A 154 16.69 0.42 3.10
C PHE A 154 16.60 1.09 4.47
N LYS A 155 17.69 1.70 4.92
CA LYS A 155 17.82 2.22 6.29
C LYS A 155 16.93 3.41 6.62
N SER A 156 16.51 4.16 5.59
CA SER A 156 15.66 5.36 5.74
C SER A 156 14.18 5.08 5.38
N LEU A 157 13.84 3.86 4.94
CA LEU A 157 12.53 3.55 4.41
C LEU A 157 11.46 3.57 5.49
N LYS A 158 10.44 4.39 5.29
CA LYS A 158 9.27 4.53 6.16
C LYS A 158 8.00 3.92 5.56
N SER A 159 7.89 3.94 4.23
CA SER A 159 6.71 3.42 3.53
C SER A 159 7.11 2.49 2.40
N LEU A 160 6.59 1.26 2.45
CA LEU A 160 6.77 0.24 1.43
C LEU A 160 5.41 -0.21 0.92
N ASP A 161 5.17 0.01 -0.37
CA ASP A 161 3.96 -0.44 -1.06
C ASP A 161 4.34 -1.39 -2.20
N LEU A 162 3.94 -2.64 -2.09
CA LEU A 162 4.23 -3.70 -3.04
C LEU A 162 2.94 -4.31 -3.56
N GLN A 163 2.64 -4.07 -4.83
CA GLN A 163 1.42 -4.57 -5.46
C GLN A 163 1.76 -5.41 -6.70
N HIS A 164 1.11 -6.58 -6.86
CA HIS A 164 1.38 -7.52 -7.95
C HIS A 164 2.88 -7.89 -8.06
N VAL A 165 3.53 -8.14 -6.93
CA VAL A 165 4.96 -8.42 -6.90
C VAL A 165 5.27 -9.89 -6.70
N THR A 166 6.46 -10.31 -7.19
CA THR A 166 7.03 -11.62 -6.88
C THR A 166 8.35 -11.44 -6.15
N LEU A 167 8.49 -12.11 -5.00
CA LEU A 167 9.77 -12.26 -4.32
C LEU A 167 9.77 -13.57 -3.51
N ALA A 168 10.95 -14.14 -3.26
CA ALA A 168 11.05 -15.37 -2.50
C ALA A 168 10.82 -15.12 -0.99
N GLN A 169 10.37 -16.14 -0.25
CA GLN A 169 10.08 -16.08 1.19
C GLN A 169 11.19 -15.41 1.99
N HIS A 170 12.42 -15.92 1.88
CA HIS A 170 13.57 -15.38 2.60
C HIS A 170 13.93 -13.92 2.18
N VAL A 171 13.61 -13.54 0.94
CA VAL A 171 13.82 -12.15 0.47
C VAL A 171 12.84 -11.22 1.13
N PHE A 172 11.58 -11.62 1.27
CA PHE A 172 10.56 -10.84 1.95
C PHE A 172 10.95 -10.60 3.42
N GLU A 173 11.27 -11.66 4.16
CA GLU A 173 11.66 -11.57 5.56
C GLU A 173 12.88 -10.67 5.76
N ASN A 174 13.94 -10.87 4.96
CA ASN A 174 15.13 -10.03 5.01
C ASN A 174 14.84 -8.57 4.63
N LEU A 175 13.95 -8.32 3.67
CA LEU A 175 13.58 -6.96 3.27
C LEU A 175 12.92 -6.22 4.43
N ILE A 176 11.93 -6.84 5.09
CA ILE A 176 11.21 -6.20 6.19
C ILE A 176 12.11 -5.98 7.42
N SER A 177 12.80 -7.02 7.88
CA SER A 177 13.67 -6.92 9.07
C SER A 177 14.86 -5.97 8.88
N SER A 178 15.26 -5.72 7.63
CA SER A 178 16.35 -4.79 7.29
C SER A 178 15.89 -3.34 7.10
N CYS A 179 14.61 -3.02 7.29
CA CYS A 179 14.05 -1.67 7.19
C CYS A 179 13.60 -1.16 8.58
N PRO A 180 14.51 -0.73 9.45
CA PRO A 180 14.22 -0.46 10.86
C PRO A 180 13.27 0.72 11.09
N LEU A 181 13.13 1.64 10.14
CA LEU A 181 12.25 2.80 10.23
C LEU A 181 10.90 2.60 9.54
N LEU A 182 10.55 1.37 9.16
CA LEU A 182 9.33 1.09 8.43
C LEU A 182 8.09 1.38 9.30
N GLU A 183 7.30 2.37 8.86
CA GLU A 183 6.07 2.82 9.52
C GLU A 183 4.82 2.31 8.79
N ARG A 184 4.90 2.09 7.47
CA ARG A 184 3.76 1.68 6.62
C ARG A 184 4.16 0.55 5.68
N LEU A 185 3.37 -0.52 5.69
CA LEU A 185 3.55 -1.66 4.80
C LEU A 185 2.22 -2.01 4.11
N THR A 186 2.22 -1.96 2.79
CA THR A 186 1.11 -2.40 1.94
C THR A 186 1.58 -3.56 1.06
N LEU A 187 0.85 -4.67 1.06
CA LEU A 187 1.13 -5.87 0.27
C LEU A 187 -0.13 -6.31 -0.46
N MET A 188 -0.17 -6.17 -1.79
CA MET A 188 -1.34 -6.52 -2.59
C MET A 188 -0.99 -7.49 -3.72
N ASN A 189 -1.70 -8.62 -3.81
CA ASN A 189 -1.56 -9.60 -4.90
C ASN A 189 -0.10 -10.03 -5.14
N PHE A 190 0.55 -10.51 -4.12
CA PHE A 190 1.95 -10.95 -4.15
C PHE A 190 2.08 -12.45 -4.37
N ASP A 191 3.26 -12.89 -4.88
CA ASP A 191 3.60 -14.30 -5.06
C ASP A 191 5.01 -14.62 -4.56
N GLY A 192 5.24 -15.93 -4.34
CA GLY A 192 6.56 -16.46 -3.99
C GLY A 192 6.81 -16.50 -2.49
N PHE A 193 5.89 -16.00 -1.67
CA PHE A 193 5.89 -16.14 -0.22
C PHE A 193 4.46 -16.24 0.30
N THR A 194 4.26 -17.01 1.36
CA THR A 194 2.94 -17.28 1.94
C THR A 194 2.93 -17.17 3.47
N TYR A 195 4.09 -17.15 4.09
CA TYR A 195 4.24 -16.91 5.52
C TYR A 195 4.73 -15.48 5.72
N LEU A 196 3.99 -14.72 6.50
CA LEU A 196 4.26 -13.31 6.72
C LEU A 196 4.77 -13.13 8.17
N ASN A 197 6.06 -13.34 8.35
CA ASN A 197 6.70 -12.96 9.59
C ASN A 197 7.19 -11.51 9.49
N ILE A 198 6.53 -10.59 10.22
CA ILE A 198 6.73 -9.15 10.13
C ILE A 198 7.44 -8.67 11.38
N GLU A 199 8.76 -8.50 11.26
CA GLU A 199 9.61 -7.90 12.29
C GLU A 199 9.84 -6.42 11.95
N ALA A 200 8.97 -5.54 12.45
CA ALA A 200 9.01 -4.12 12.14
C ALA A 200 8.58 -3.28 13.37
N PRO A 201 9.52 -2.86 14.24
CA PRO A 201 9.22 -2.23 15.53
C PRO A 201 8.51 -0.87 15.42
N ASN A 202 8.68 -0.16 14.32
CA ASN A 202 8.05 1.14 14.09
C ASN A 202 6.79 1.06 13.22
N LEU A 203 6.33 -0.14 12.86
CA LEU A 203 5.17 -0.32 11.98
C LEU A 203 3.90 0.17 12.66
N GLN A 204 3.22 1.11 12.02
CA GLN A 204 1.97 1.74 12.48
C GLN A 204 0.78 1.38 11.62
N PHE A 205 1.02 1.14 10.34
CA PHE A 205 0.00 0.84 9.34
C PHE A 205 0.38 -0.42 8.56
N PHE A 206 -0.53 -1.38 8.52
CA PHE A 206 -0.39 -2.59 7.74
C PHE A 206 -1.65 -2.85 6.91
N ASP A 207 -1.47 -3.01 5.60
CA ASP A 207 -2.55 -3.34 4.67
C ASP A 207 -2.14 -4.52 3.79
N ILE A 208 -2.95 -5.56 3.79
CA ILE A 208 -2.67 -6.78 3.03
C ILE A 208 -3.89 -7.25 2.25
N GLY A 209 -3.67 -7.57 0.98
CA GLY A 209 -4.66 -8.19 0.12
C GLY A 209 -4.02 -9.22 -0.79
N GLY A 210 -4.32 -10.50 -0.55
CA GLY A 210 -3.74 -11.60 -1.33
C GLY A 210 -3.88 -12.94 -0.64
N VAL A 211 -3.22 -13.96 -1.20
CA VAL A 211 -3.23 -15.31 -0.67
C VAL A 211 -2.03 -15.53 0.22
N PHE A 212 -2.24 -15.84 1.50
CA PHE A 212 -1.20 -16.18 2.45
C PHE A 212 -1.68 -17.29 3.40
N ASN A 213 -0.75 -18.02 3.99
CA ASN A 213 -1.04 -19.14 4.90
C ASN A 213 -1.11 -18.68 6.35
N ASP A 214 -0.18 -17.83 6.75
CA ASP A 214 -0.11 -17.35 8.12
C ASP A 214 0.52 -15.96 8.19
N ILE A 215 0.20 -15.24 9.25
CA ILE A 215 0.76 -13.93 9.54
C ILE A 215 1.10 -13.80 11.01
N SER A 216 2.32 -13.38 11.28
CA SER A 216 2.84 -13.16 12.62
C SER A 216 3.51 -11.79 12.69
N PHE A 217 3.31 -11.10 13.79
CA PHE A 217 3.98 -9.83 14.08
C PHE A 217 4.95 -10.01 15.22
N GLU A 218 6.22 -9.83 14.93
CA GLU A 218 7.27 -9.79 15.93
C GLU A 218 7.67 -8.32 16.17
N ASN A 219 7.66 -7.92 17.45
CA ASN A 219 8.06 -6.56 17.86
C ASN A 219 7.24 -5.40 17.21
N ALA A 220 6.05 -5.63 16.65
CA ALA A 220 5.23 -4.60 16.03
C ALA A 220 4.32 -3.86 17.04
N PHE A 221 4.88 -3.41 18.15
CA PHE A 221 4.13 -2.81 19.26
C PHE A 221 3.45 -1.48 18.93
N GLN A 222 3.84 -0.80 17.83
CA GLN A 222 3.24 0.47 17.41
C GLN A 222 2.11 0.31 16.41
N LEU A 223 1.78 -0.93 16.02
CA LEU A 223 0.79 -1.19 14.98
C LEU A 223 -0.61 -0.74 15.43
N ALA A 224 -1.10 0.29 14.77
CA ALA A 224 -2.35 0.98 15.11
C ALA A 224 -3.46 0.74 14.09
N VAL A 225 -3.12 0.52 12.83
CA VAL A 225 -4.07 0.36 11.72
C VAL A 225 -3.77 -0.93 10.97
N VAL A 226 -4.75 -1.81 10.90
CA VAL A 226 -4.65 -3.08 10.16
C VAL A 226 -5.82 -3.21 9.20
N SER A 227 -5.50 -3.52 7.96
CA SER A 227 -6.46 -3.84 6.91
C SER A 227 -6.09 -5.18 6.29
N ILE A 228 -7.06 -6.10 6.20
CA ILE A 228 -6.88 -7.43 5.63
C ILE A 228 -7.99 -7.70 4.61
N GLY A 229 -7.61 -7.76 3.32
CA GLY A 229 -8.55 -7.94 2.22
C GLY A 229 -8.13 -9.04 1.23
N LEU A 230 -9.04 -9.41 0.35
CA LEU A 230 -8.79 -10.22 -0.84
C LEU A 230 -9.22 -9.45 -2.07
N TYR A 231 -8.33 -9.36 -3.04
CA TYR A 231 -8.65 -8.76 -4.33
C TYR A 231 -9.19 -9.77 -5.35
N ASP A 232 -8.84 -11.06 -5.24
CA ASP A 232 -9.30 -12.09 -6.17
C ASP A 232 -10.14 -13.17 -5.48
N LYS A 233 -11.45 -13.16 -5.81
CA LYS A 233 -12.42 -14.16 -5.32
C LYS A 233 -12.17 -15.58 -5.82
N ARG A 234 -11.30 -15.78 -6.82
CA ARG A 234 -11.07 -17.08 -7.47
C ARG A 234 -10.02 -17.95 -6.77
N GLN A 235 -9.22 -17.38 -5.88
CA GLN A 235 -8.17 -18.11 -5.15
C GLN A 235 -8.59 -18.37 -3.69
N SER A 236 -9.65 -19.19 -3.54
CA SER A 236 -10.31 -19.44 -2.26
C SER A 236 -9.59 -20.45 -1.34
N HIS A 237 -8.28 -20.56 -1.41
CA HIS A 237 -7.52 -21.53 -0.58
C HIS A 237 -6.70 -20.91 0.55
N ALA A 238 -6.93 -19.64 0.88
CA ALA A 238 -6.31 -19.06 2.07
C ALA A 238 -6.79 -19.81 3.31
N ASN A 239 -5.85 -20.35 4.08
CA ASN A 239 -6.15 -20.95 5.35
C ASN A 239 -6.69 -19.84 6.28
N SER A 240 -7.84 -20.05 6.87
CA SER A 240 -8.39 -19.20 7.92
C SER A 240 -7.60 -19.36 9.24
N SER A 241 -6.30 -19.64 9.11
CA SER A 241 -5.43 -19.93 10.22
C SER A 241 -5.35 -18.72 11.15
N ASN A 242 -5.90 -18.90 12.32
CA ASN A 242 -5.54 -18.17 13.55
C ASN A 242 -5.49 -16.63 13.53
N LEU A 243 -6.37 -15.95 12.79
CA LEU A 243 -6.54 -14.50 12.93
C LEU A 243 -6.71 -14.07 14.39
N LEU A 244 -7.26 -14.93 15.23
CA LEU A 244 -7.40 -14.67 16.66
C LEU A 244 -6.05 -14.64 17.38
N LYS A 245 -5.09 -15.48 17.00
CA LYS A 245 -3.72 -15.39 17.53
C LYS A 245 -3.03 -14.10 17.12
N PHE A 246 -3.29 -13.65 15.91
CA PHE A 246 -2.83 -12.38 15.40
C PHE A 246 -3.20 -11.20 16.30
N PHE A 247 -4.46 -11.11 16.75
CA PHE A 247 -4.93 -9.99 17.57
C PHE A 247 -4.36 -10.00 19.00
N VAL A 248 -3.98 -11.17 19.54
CA VAL A 248 -3.37 -11.28 20.89
C VAL A 248 -2.09 -10.48 20.98
N HIS A 249 -1.36 -10.33 19.88
CA HIS A 249 -0.08 -9.63 19.83
C HIS A 249 -0.19 -8.14 19.42
N LEU A 250 -1.41 -7.59 19.28
CA LEU A 250 -1.65 -6.21 18.83
C LEU A 250 -2.38 -5.36 19.87
N PRO A 251 -1.74 -5.01 21.00
CA PRO A 251 -2.39 -4.29 22.09
C PRO A 251 -2.77 -2.83 21.73
N HIS A 252 -2.15 -2.24 20.72
CA HIS A 252 -2.31 -0.84 20.35
C HIS A 252 -3.16 -0.60 19.11
N ILE A 253 -3.80 -1.65 18.57
CA ILE A 253 -4.68 -1.50 17.41
C ILE A 253 -5.83 -0.55 17.69
N ARG A 254 -5.99 0.46 16.82
CA ARG A 254 -7.05 1.48 16.89
C ARG A 254 -8.08 1.33 15.77
N ARG A 255 -7.65 0.84 14.62
CA ARG A 255 -8.52 0.62 13.46
C ARG A 255 -8.26 -0.75 12.85
N LEU A 256 -9.35 -1.49 12.67
CA LEU A 256 -9.36 -2.78 11.99
C LEU A 256 -10.30 -2.74 10.81
N GLU A 257 -9.81 -3.09 9.62
CA GLU A 257 -10.62 -3.37 8.46
C GLU A 257 -10.37 -4.82 8.02
N ILE A 258 -11.43 -5.62 7.88
CA ILE A 258 -11.30 -7.04 7.52
C ILE A 258 -12.40 -7.47 6.56
N GLN A 259 -12.05 -8.30 5.59
CA GLN A 259 -13.03 -8.97 4.75
C GLN A 259 -13.42 -10.32 5.38
N SER A 260 -14.71 -10.62 5.39
CA SER A 260 -15.30 -11.81 6.04
C SER A 260 -14.73 -13.14 5.56
N TYR A 261 -14.15 -13.13 4.36
CA TYR A 261 -13.52 -14.31 3.79
C TYR A 261 -12.47 -14.93 4.74
N PHE A 262 -11.72 -14.11 5.48
CA PHE A 262 -10.74 -14.57 6.46
C PHE A 262 -11.35 -15.16 7.74
N LEU A 263 -12.65 -14.95 7.94
CA LEU A 263 -13.38 -15.47 9.08
C LEU A 263 -14.05 -16.84 8.80
N LYS A 264 -13.99 -17.29 7.52
CA LYS A 264 -14.58 -18.55 7.07
C LYS A 264 -13.61 -19.70 7.29
N ALA A 265 -13.75 -20.43 8.40
CA ALA A 265 -12.97 -21.65 8.64
C ALA A 265 -13.24 -22.74 7.60
N ARG A 266 -12.23 -23.53 7.23
CA ARG A 266 -12.42 -24.73 6.40
C ARG A 266 -13.31 -25.74 7.14
N PRO A 267 -14.15 -26.53 6.41
CA PRO A 267 -14.97 -27.58 7.02
C PRO A 267 -14.15 -28.61 7.85
N GLU A 268 -12.91 -28.85 7.46
CA GLU A 268 -12.00 -29.79 8.12
C GLU A 268 -11.45 -29.25 9.46
N GLU A 269 -11.41 -27.95 9.64
CA GLU A 269 -10.94 -27.27 10.86
C GLU A 269 -12.09 -26.93 11.81
N GLN A 270 -13.34 -27.14 11.40
CA GLN A 270 -14.50 -26.90 12.28
C GLN A 270 -14.47 -27.78 13.55
N ALA A 271 -13.77 -28.90 13.53
CA ALA A 271 -13.50 -29.70 14.75
C ALA A 271 -12.56 -28.99 15.73
N ALA A 272 -11.72 -28.06 15.24
CA ALA A 272 -10.79 -27.26 16.06
C ALA A 272 -11.36 -25.86 16.45
N VAL A 273 -12.56 -25.50 16.01
CA VAL A 273 -13.29 -24.24 16.35
C VAL A 273 -13.76 -24.22 17.83
N GLY A 274 -13.48 -25.26 18.60
CA GLY A 274 -13.36 -25.13 20.05
C GLY A 274 -12.46 -23.98 20.53
N THR A 275 -11.58 -23.46 19.62
CA THR A 275 -10.59 -22.44 19.93
C THR A 275 -11.16 -21.03 20.15
N VAL A 276 -12.30 -20.67 19.57
CA VAL A 276 -12.91 -19.34 19.84
C VAL A 276 -13.56 -19.30 21.24
N THR A 277 -14.08 -20.43 21.70
CA THR A 277 -14.59 -20.57 23.07
C THR A 277 -13.47 -20.65 24.09
N ASN A 278 -12.32 -21.24 23.73
CA ASN A 278 -11.16 -21.36 24.62
C ASN A 278 -10.43 -20.02 24.83
N ILE A 279 -10.53 -19.03 23.91
CA ILE A 279 -9.95 -17.68 24.12
C ILE A 279 -10.71 -16.91 25.24
N LYS A 280 -11.98 -17.22 25.47
CA LYS A 280 -12.71 -16.68 26.64
C LYS A 280 -12.26 -17.31 27.95
N GLU A 281 -11.74 -18.51 27.92
CA GLU A 281 -11.30 -19.25 29.13
C GLU A 281 -9.83 -18.94 29.46
N ASP A 282 -8.98 -18.60 28.47
CA ASP A 282 -7.54 -18.29 28.64
C ASP A 282 -7.25 -16.79 28.83
N ASN A 283 -8.07 -16.08 29.59
CA ASN A 283 -7.72 -14.80 30.22
C ASN A 283 -7.53 -13.56 29.34
N ASN A 284 -8.30 -12.52 29.65
CA ASN A 284 -7.99 -11.09 29.54
C ASN A 284 -7.60 -10.55 28.17
N TRP A 285 -7.95 -11.21 27.06
CA TRP A 285 -7.80 -10.56 25.77
C TRP A 285 -8.83 -9.42 25.65
N SER A 286 -8.32 -8.21 25.50
CA SER A 286 -9.14 -7.01 25.38
C SER A 286 -8.43 -6.02 24.45
N CYS A 287 -9.15 -5.56 23.44
CA CYS A 287 -8.70 -4.51 22.54
C CYS A 287 -8.99 -3.13 23.14
N HIS A 288 -8.25 -2.74 24.16
CA HIS A 288 -8.50 -1.51 24.91
C HIS A 288 -8.46 -0.23 24.07
N GLN A 289 -7.74 -0.23 22.95
CA GLN A 289 -7.57 0.96 22.10
C GLN A 289 -8.34 0.90 20.79
N LEU A 290 -9.05 -0.20 20.50
CA LEU A 290 -9.78 -0.37 19.24
C LEU A 290 -11.01 0.55 19.21
N ARG A 291 -11.00 1.51 18.26
CA ARG A 291 -12.05 2.51 18.10
C ARG A 291 -12.89 2.28 16.86
N LEU A 292 -12.27 1.89 15.77
CA LEU A 292 -12.92 1.75 14.48
C LEU A 292 -12.77 0.33 13.95
N VAL A 293 -13.91 -0.30 13.65
CA VAL A 293 -13.96 -1.63 13.01
C VAL A 293 -14.78 -1.54 11.74
N LYS A 294 -14.27 -2.13 10.64
CA LYS A 294 -15.01 -2.27 9.40
C LYS A 294 -14.90 -3.71 8.91
N ILE A 295 -16.03 -4.38 8.75
CA ILE A 295 -16.10 -5.77 8.32
C ILE A 295 -16.94 -5.83 7.05
N LEU A 296 -16.34 -6.36 5.97
CA LEU A 296 -16.91 -6.35 4.63
C LEU A 296 -17.23 -7.78 4.17
N GLY A 297 -18.33 -7.94 3.44
CA GLY A 297 -18.71 -9.19 2.79
C GLY A 297 -19.26 -10.24 3.72
N ILE A 298 -19.90 -9.86 4.82
CA ILE A 298 -20.50 -10.74 5.83
C ILE A 298 -21.64 -11.54 5.21
N SER A 299 -21.63 -12.86 5.44
CA SER A 299 -22.67 -13.80 5.02
C SER A 299 -23.60 -14.23 6.18
N GLY A 300 -23.30 -13.83 7.42
CA GLY A 300 -24.06 -14.20 8.61
C GLY A 300 -23.77 -15.62 9.14
N ILE A 301 -22.68 -16.25 8.73
CA ILE A 301 -22.30 -17.56 9.25
C ILE A 301 -21.74 -17.45 10.67
N LYS A 302 -21.88 -18.54 11.44
CA LYS A 302 -21.53 -18.59 12.86
C LYS A 302 -20.12 -18.08 13.19
N PRO A 303 -19.04 -18.41 12.45
CA PRO A 303 -17.69 -17.88 12.71
C PRO A 303 -17.62 -16.36 12.60
N GLU A 304 -18.27 -15.76 11.59
CA GLU A 304 -18.33 -14.31 11.41
C GLU A 304 -19.04 -13.61 12.56
N LEU A 305 -20.20 -14.15 12.96
CA LEU A 305 -21.01 -13.64 14.09
C LEU A 305 -20.24 -13.75 15.41
N ASN A 306 -19.57 -14.87 15.65
CA ASN A 306 -18.73 -15.08 16.83
C ASN A 306 -17.60 -14.05 16.91
N PHE A 307 -16.93 -13.76 15.78
CA PHE A 307 -15.88 -12.77 15.71
C PHE A 307 -16.40 -11.35 15.99
N ILE A 308 -17.53 -10.98 15.40
CA ILE A 308 -18.18 -9.68 15.66
C ILE A 308 -18.56 -9.55 17.14
N ASN A 309 -19.18 -10.59 17.71
CA ASN A 309 -19.56 -10.61 19.13
C ASN A 309 -18.32 -10.50 20.05
N LEU A 310 -17.23 -11.18 19.69
CA LEU A 310 -15.96 -11.07 20.42
C LEU A 310 -15.45 -9.62 20.42
N LEU A 311 -15.33 -8.99 19.25
CA LEU A 311 -14.88 -7.59 19.15
C LEU A 311 -15.79 -6.63 19.93
N LEU A 312 -17.11 -6.76 19.82
CA LEU A 312 -18.06 -5.93 20.55
C LEU A 312 -17.94 -6.10 22.08
N SER A 313 -17.72 -7.34 22.54
CA SER A 313 -17.67 -7.67 23.98
C SER A 313 -16.32 -7.37 24.65
N THR A 314 -15.25 -7.20 23.86
CA THR A 314 -13.87 -7.03 24.37
C THR A 314 -13.23 -5.68 24.05
N SER A 315 -13.95 -4.77 23.38
CA SER A 315 -13.43 -3.46 22.95
C SER A 315 -14.15 -2.31 23.65
N PRO A 316 -13.70 -1.91 24.86
CA PRO A 316 -14.37 -0.88 25.66
C PRO A 316 -14.22 0.54 25.07
N ALA A 317 -13.25 0.79 24.22
CA ALA A 317 -13.03 2.07 23.54
C ALA A 317 -13.67 2.12 22.14
N LEU A 318 -14.45 1.11 21.74
CA LEU A 318 -15.05 1.07 20.41
C LEU A 318 -16.04 2.22 20.21
N GLU A 319 -15.82 3.02 19.19
CA GLU A 319 -16.66 4.14 18.78
C GLU A 319 -17.60 3.73 17.64
N LYS A 320 -17.07 3.00 16.66
CA LYS A 320 -17.82 2.67 15.45
C LYS A 320 -17.48 1.29 14.90
N MET A 321 -18.52 0.50 14.61
CA MET A 321 -18.41 -0.75 13.88
C MET A 321 -19.26 -0.70 12.62
N THR A 322 -18.61 -0.76 11.45
CA THR A 322 -19.29 -0.79 10.16
C THR A 322 -19.33 -2.22 9.65
N VAL A 323 -20.52 -2.72 9.34
CA VAL A 323 -20.74 -4.06 8.80
C VAL A 323 -21.40 -3.95 7.43
N LYS A 324 -20.74 -4.50 6.40
CA LYS A 324 -21.28 -4.59 5.05
C LYS A 324 -21.55 -6.04 4.68
N PRO A 325 -22.80 -6.45 4.38
CA PRO A 325 -23.10 -7.83 3.97
C PRO A 325 -22.57 -8.12 2.56
N ALA A 326 -22.46 -9.42 2.26
CA ALA A 326 -22.04 -9.90 0.94
C ALA A 326 -23.17 -9.80 -0.10
N SER A 327 -24.43 -9.85 0.35
CA SER A 327 -25.62 -9.78 -0.50
C SER A 327 -26.82 -9.30 0.31
N ASN A 328 -27.90 -8.92 -0.37
CA ASN A 328 -29.17 -8.54 0.28
C ASN A 328 -29.91 -9.72 0.96
N ASN A 329 -29.58 -10.96 0.57
CA ASN A 329 -30.22 -12.14 1.14
C ASN A 329 -29.75 -12.37 2.59
N GLY A 330 -30.69 -12.44 3.54
CA GLY A 330 -30.40 -12.67 4.96
C GLY A 330 -29.95 -11.43 5.75
N GLY A 331 -29.93 -10.25 5.15
CA GLY A 331 -29.52 -9.02 5.84
C GLY A 331 -30.32 -8.68 7.08
N TRP A 332 -31.62 -9.01 7.11
CA TRP A 332 -32.49 -8.82 8.27
C TRP A 332 -32.13 -9.72 9.45
N GLU A 333 -31.79 -10.98 9.20
CA GLU A 333 -31.39 -11.90 10.29
C GLU A 333 -29.99 -11.47 10.84
N LEU A 334 -29.06 -11.09 9.99
CA LEU A 334 -27.78 -10.52 10.40
C LEU A 334 -27.98 -9.28 11.28
N LEU A 335 -28.87 -8.38 10.90
CA LEU A 335 -29.14 -7.17 11.68
C LEU A 335 -29.72 -7.50 13.05
N LYS A 336 -30.65 -8.46 13.15
CA LYS A 336 -31.18 -8.93 14.42
C LYS A 336 -30.10 -9.47 15.36
N ASP A 337 -29.15 -10.25 14.82
CA ASP A 337 -28.07 -10.81 15.62
C ASP A 337 -27.12 -9.70 16.10
N LEU A 338 -26.77 -8.74 15.26
CA LEU A 338 -25.93 -7.58 15.62
C LEU A 338 -26.54 -6.76 16.75
N LEU A 339 -27.86 -6.59 16.76
CA LEU A 339 -28.56 -5.83 17.80
C LEU A 339 -28.61 -6.56 19.16
N ARG A 340 -28.50 -7.89 19.17
CA ARG A 340 -28.52 -8.73 20.38
C ARG A 340 -27.15 -8.83 21.06
N PHE A 341 -26.07 -8.53 20.36
CA PHE A 341 -24.73 -8.67 20.91
C PHE A 341 -24.46 -7.69 22.05
N ARG A 342 -23.86 -8.20 23.11
CA ARG A 342 -23.43 -7.39 24.25
C ARG A 342 -22.26 -6.52 23.82
N ARG A 343 -22.29 -5.25 24.18
CA ARG A 343 -21.25 -4.26 23.88
C ARG A 343 -20.50 -3.90 25.15
N ALA A 344 -19.15 -3.92 25.09
CA ALA A 344 -18.30 -3.42 26.17
C ALA A 344 -18.28 -1.87 26.18
N SER A 345 -18.38 -1.25 25.00
CA SER A 345 -18.46 0.20 24.84
C SER A 345 -19.93 0.64 24.78
N VAL A 346 -20.31 1.56 25.65
CA VAL A 346 -21.65 2.20 25.64
C VAL A 346 -21.81 3.14 24.44
N GLN A 347 -20.71 3.67 23.93
CA GLN A 347 -20.69 4.62 22.80
C GLN A 347 -20.61 3.93 21.43
N ALA A 348 -20.46 2.59 21.39
CA ALA A 348 -20.28 1.86 20.15
C ALA A 348 -21.50 1.99 19.23
N GLU A 349 -21.31 2.68 18.10
CA GLU A 349 -22.30 2.75 17.03
C GLU A 349 -22.08 1.58 16.04
N ILE A 350 -23.15 0.84 15.73
CA ILE A 350 -23.12 -0.18 14.68
C ILE A 350 -23.78 0.39 13.43
N ILE A 351 -23.01 0.52 12.35
CA ILE A 351 -23.48 0.96 11.05
C ILE A 351 -23.61 -0.25 10.14
N TYR A 352 -24.83 -0.51 9.73
CA TYR A 352 -25.13 -1.49 8.70
C TYR A 352 -25.15 -0.81 7.34
N MET A 353 -24.32 -1.28 6.41
CA MET A 353 -24.25 -0.75 5.03
C MET A 353 -24.99 -1.68 4.09
N ASP A 354 -25.59 -1.13 3.06
CA ASP A 354 -26.11 -1.92 1.95
C ASP A 354 -24.98 -2.64 1.20
N PRO A 355 -25.22 -3.85 0.65
CA PRO A 355 -24.25 -4.68 -0.06
C PRO A 355 -23.54 -4.02 -1.23
#